data_50e41385400328244ca75a678b0c0c9c
#
_entry.id   50e41385400328244ca75a678b0c0c9c
#
_cell.length_a   1.000
_cell.length_b   1.000
_cell.length_c   1.000
_cell.angle_alpha   90.00
_cell.angle_beta   90.00
_cell.angle_gamma   90.00
#
_symmetry.space_group_name_H-M   'P 1'
#
loop_
_entity.id
_entity.type
_entity.pdbx_description
1 polymer ?
#
loop_
_entity_poly.entity_id
_entity_poly.type
_entity_poly.pdbx_seq_one_letter_code
_entity_poly.pdbx_strand_id
1 'polypeptide(L)'
;MEPAQAPTFDSWADCWSAITAFLADRRQILILDEFTYAVESDPAMLSSLQHAWDQQFKGAGIVLVLCGSHVHTMETLQARQSPLFGRLTGQWHLQPLPFATLQEFLPDWSVEERVAAFAVVGGVPAYLEWLDPDRSLSGNIRDVILAPGSMFVAEPTFLLYDEVRQPSTYLAILKAIGAGNHTLSDISNAALVSKAHLSAYLARLRELRLVERRLPVTVPPNRRHRSRSGRYHLLDPYFRFYFRFLAPYQDDLAYRPEQVLPRITEGLRAFVGMTAFEELSRQWVAEQGRAGKLPFEIREVGSHWSRRAQVDVVAVNWTDHEILLGESKWGRDAVGRSVIRDLIETKSPRVLKDLPGEGASWQVHYAFFARVGFTDAAHAEAESVEAGLVDLERLDADLKRAPVNL
;
A
#
# COMPACT_ATOMS: atom_id res chain seq x y z
N MET A 1 24.70 -38.22 -5.14
CA MET A 1 24.12 -38.00 -6.46
C MET A 1 24.80 -36.77 -7.01
N GLU A 2 25.62 -36.89 -8.03
CA GLU A 2 26.14 -35.71 -8.74
C GLU A 2 24.94 -34.94 -9.31
N PRO A 3 24.93 -33.62 -9.22
CA PRO A 3 23.88 -32.84 -9.88
C PRO A 3 23.94 -33.12 -11.39
N ALA A 4 22.87 -33.66 -11.94
CA ALA A 4 22.74 -33.84 -13.38
C ALA A 4 23.07 -32.48 -14.02
N GLN A 5 24.02 -32.50 -14.97
CA GLN A 5 24.42 -31.29 -15.71
C GLN A 5 23.17 -30.72 -16.38
N ALA A 6 22.82 -29.46 -16.07
CA ALA A 6 21.65 -28.83 -16.68
C ALA A 6 21.83 -28.86 -18.23
N PRO A 7 20.76 -29.20 -18.96
CA PRO A 7 20.87 -29.21 -20.44
C PRO A 7 21.15 -27.79 -20.95
N THR A 8 22.01 -27.68 -21.93
CA THR A 8 22.30 -26.44 -22.68
C THR A 8 21.60 -26.50 -24.03
N PHE A 9 21.08 -25.37 -24.49
CA PHE A 9 20.36 -25.26 -25.75
C PHE A 9 20.95 -24.12 -26.59
N ASP A 10 21.04 -24.33 -27.91
CA ASP A 10 21.58 -23.33 -28.85
C ASP A 10 20.53 -22.26 -29.20
N SER A 11 19.26 -22.56 -28.98
CA SER A 11 18.14 -21.64 -29.25
C SER A 11 16.96 -21.82 -28.26
N TRP A 12 16.13 -20.79 -28.12
CA TRP A 12 14.85 -20.89 -27.40
C TRP A 12 13.92 -21.95 -28.00
N ALA A 13 13.94 -22.12 -29.34
CA ALA A 13 13.12 -23.12 -30.01
C ALA A 13 13.47 -24.54 -29.56
N ASP A 14 14.78 -24.86 -29.47
CA ASP A 14 15.24 -26.15 -28.96
C ASP A 14 14.87 -26.37 -27.50
N CYS A 15 14.99 -25.32 -26.68
CA CYS A 15 14.58 -25.35 -25.30
C CYS A 15 13.09 -25.68 -25.17
N TRP A 16 12.22 -24.98 -25.91
CA TRP A 16 10.77 -25.22 -25.85
C TRP A 16 10.39 -26.62 -26.35
N SER A 17 11.06 -27.10 -27.40
CA SER A 17 10.84 -28.46 -27.92
C SER A 17 11.24 -29.53 -26.92
N ALA A 18 12.34 -29.35 -26.21
CA ALA A 18 12.80 -30.26 -25.18
C ALA A 18 11.85 -30.26 -24.00
N ILE A 19 11.37 -29.08 -23.55
CA ILE A 19 10.37 -28.93 -22.47
C ILE A 19 9.07 -29.66 -22.88
N THR A 20 8.59 -29.46 -24.10
CA THR A 20 7.37 -30.11 -24.60
C THR A 20 7.52 -31.64 -24.58
N ALA A 21 8.64 -32.16 -25.06
CA ALA A 21 8.92 -33.59 -25.05
C ALA A 21 8.97 -34.16 -23.62
N PHE A 22 9.51 -33.42 -22.67
CA PHE A 22 9.58 -33.82 -21.27
C PHE A 22 8.20 -33.81 -20.57
N LEU A 23 7.30 -32.88 -20.99
CA LEU A 23 5.99 -32.66 -20.37
C LEU A 23 4.83 -33.42 -21.09
N ALA A 24 5.11 -34.16 -22.17
CA ALA A 24 4.10 -34.63 -23.14
C ALA A 24 2.98 -35.56 -22.60
N ASP A 25 3.20 -36.24 -21.47
CA ASP A 25 2.28 -37.31 -21.02
C ASP A 25 1.35 -36.92 -19.85
N ARG A 26 1.42 -35.70 -19.36
CA ARG A 26 0.63 -35.26 -18.19
C ARG A 26 0.24 -33.80 -18.27
N ARG A 27 -0.86 -33.44 -17.59
CA ARG A 27 -1.19 -32.04 -17.33
C ARG A 27 -0.11 -31.46 -16.41
N GLN A 28 0.63 -30.46 -16.88
CA GLN A 28 1.82 -29.91 -16.23
C GLN A 28 1.71 -28.40 -16.07
N ILE A 29 2.39 -27.87 -15.05
CA ILE A 29 2.55 -26.45 -14.84
C ILE A 29 4.02 -26.10 -15.12
N LEU A 30 4.25 -25.21 -16.08
CA LEU A 30 5.56 -24.63 -16.39
C LEU A 30 5.58 -23.22 -15.83
N ILE A 31 6.46 -22.96 -14.89
CA ILE A 31 6.65 -21.63 -14.28
C ILE A 31 7.97 -21.06 -14.81
N LEU A 32 7.91 -19.89 -15.43
CA LEU A 32 9.08 -19.11 -15.83
C LEU A 32 9.19 -17.93 -14.87
N ASP A 33 10.04 -18.10 -13.87
CA ASP A 33 10.32 -17.07 -12.89
C ASP A 33 11.31 -16.05 -13.43
N GLU A 34 11.22 -14.80 -12.97
CA GLU A 34 12.01 -13.66 -13.46
C GLU A 34 12.02 -13.53 -15.00
N PHE A 35 10.87 -13.81 -15.61
CA PHE A 35 10.69 -13.81 -17.07
C PHE A 35 11.10 -12.48 -17.71
N THR A 36 10.98 -11.39 -16.99
CA THR A 36 11.35 -10.04 -17.46
C THR A 36 12.82 -9.92 -17.80
N TYR A 37 13.72 -10.51 -17.01
CA TYR A 37 15.15 -10.51 -17.29
C TYR A 37 15.50 -11.28 -18.58
N ALA A 38 14.82 -12.40 -18.80
CA ALA A 38 15.03 -13.16 -20.04
C ALA A 38 14.59 -12.36 -21.27
N VAL A 39 13.47 -11.64 -21.19
CA VAL A 39 12.97 -10.77 -22.27
C VAL A 39 13.88 -9.57 -22.51
N GLU A 40 14.43 -8.97 -21.46
CA GLU A 40 15.37 -7.85 -21.55
C GLU A 40 16.72 -8.27 -22.16
N SER A 41 17.18 -9.48 -21.81
CA SER A 41 18.43 -10.04 -22.33
C SER A 41 18.30 -10.46 -23.80
N ASP A 42 17.16 -11.04 -24.18
CA ASP A 42 16.87 -11.46 -25.55
C ASP A 42 15.40 -11.21 -25.91
N PRO A 43 15.08 -10.08 -26.54
CA PRO A 43 13.72 -9.77 -26.99
C PRO A 43 13.10 -10.80 -27.95
N ALA A 44 13.93 -11.62 -28.66
CA ALA A 44 13.44 -12.68 -29.53
C ALA A 44 12.75 -13.81 -28.75
N MET A 45 12.99 -13.92 -27.44
CA MET A 45 12.33 -14.87 -26.56
C MET A 45 10.81 -14.76 -26.60
N LEU A 46 10.24 -13.54 -26.65
CA LEU A 46 8.78 -13.34 -26.71
C LEU A 46 8.16 -13.96 -27.96
N SER A 47 8.78 -13.76 -29.11
CA SER A 47 8.30 -14.32 -30.38
C SER A 47 8.50 -15.84 -30.42
N SER A 48 9.59 -16.34 -29.86
CA SER A 48 9.86 -17.76 -29.74
C SER A 48 8.86 -18.46 -28.83
N LEU A 49 8.55 -17.85 -27.67
CA LEU A 49 7.54 -18.36 -26.73
C LEU A 49 6.13 -18.34 -27.35
N GLN A 50 5.79 -17.26 -28.09
CA GLN A 50 4.54 -17.21 -28.86
C GLN A 50 4.40 -18.41 -29.78
N HIS A 51 5.45 -18.70 -30.54
CA HIS A 51 5.47 -19.79 -31.50
C HIS A 51 5.33 -21.16 -30.81
N ALA A 52 6.07 -21.36 -29.73
CA ALA A 52 5.97 -22.56 -28.89
C ALA A 52 4.55 -22.73 -28.30
N TRP A 53 3.95 -21.64 -27.81
CA TRP A 53 2.57 -21.67 -27.30
C TRP A 53 1.58 -22.11 -28.37
N ASP A 54 1.60 -21.45 -29.53
CA ASP A 54 0.64 -21.69 -30.59
C ASP A 54 0.76 -23.09 -31.21
N GLN A 55 1.97 -23.63 -31.31
CA GLN A 55 2.24 -24.90 -32.02
C GLN A 55 2.37 -26.10 -31.07
N GLN A 56 2.78 -25.91 -29.83
CA GLN A 56 3.16 -27.01 -28.94
C GLN A 56 2.39 -26.99 -27.63
N PHE A 57 2.47 -25.92 -26.86
CA PHE A 57 1.98 -25.89 -25.46
C PHE A 57 0.46 -25.92 -25.37
N LYS A 58 -0.23 -25.16 -26.21
CA LYS A 58 -1.71 -25.07 -26.20
C LYS A 58 -2.40 -26.43 -26.37
N GLY A 59 -1.79 -27.35 -27.13
CA GLY A 59 -2.31 -28.70 -27.36
C GLY A 59 -1.85 -29.72 -26.33
N ALA A 60 -0.76 -29.45 -25.62
CA ALA A 60 -0.12 -30.38 -24.69
C ALA A 60 -0.69 -30.36 -23.24
N GLY A 61 -1.74 -29.58 -22.97
CA GLY A 61 -2.32 -29.47 -21.61
C GLY A 61 -1.40 -28.78 -20.61
N ILE A 62 -0.48 -27.93 -21.07
CA ILE A 62 0.46 -27.18 -20.22
C ILE A 62 -0.22 -25.91 -19.72
N VAL A 63 -0.11 -25.64 -18.42
CA VAL A 63 -0.38 -24.34 -17.81
C VAL A 63 0.92 -23.59 -17.72
N LEU A 64 1.04 -22.49 -18.47
CA LEU A 64 2.23 -21.65 -18.45
C LEU A 64 1.99 -20.46 -17.51
N VAL A 65 2.89 -20.27 -16.54
CA VAL A 65 2.91 -19.15 -15.61
C VAL A 65 4.16 -18.33 -15.85
N LEU A 66 4.00 -17.04 -16.13
CA LEU A 66 5.09 -16.08 -16.28
C LEU A 66 5.12 -15.18 -15.04
N CYS A 67 6.22 -15.21 -14.29
CA CYS A 67 6.45 -14.35 -13.13
C CYS A 67 7.53 -13.33 -13.44
N GLY A 68 7.44 -12.15 -12.86
CA GLY A 68 8.46 -11.12 -13.00
C GLY A 68 8.23 -9.96 -12.05
N SER A 69 9.30 -9.40 -11.52
CA SER A 69 9.32 -8.29 -10.58
C SER A 69 9.10 -6.92 -11.26
N HIS A 70 9.45 -6.77 -12.53
CA HIS A 70 9.28 -5.52 -13.29
C HIS A 70 7.84 -5.36 -13.78
N VAL A 71 7.00 -4.70 -12.95
CA VAL A 71 5.55 -4.54 -13.20
C VAL A 71 5.27 -3.94 -14.58
N HIS A 72 5.99 -2.88 -14.97
CA HIS A 72 5.79 -2.24 -16.27
C HIS A 72 6.07 -3.20 -17.44
N THR A 73 7.15 -3.97 -17.39
CA THR A 73 7.47 -4.97 -18.41
C THR A 73 6.38 -6.04 -18.48
N MET A 74 5.92 -6.55 -17.33
CA MET A 74 4.82 -7.52 -17.28
C MET A 74 3.49 -6.97 -17.84
N GLU A 75 3.17 -5.71 -17.60
CA GLU A 75 1.99 -5.05 -18.17
C GLU A 75 2.10 -4.90 -19.70
N THR A 76 3.31 -4.65 -20.25
CA THR A 76 3.53 -4.53 -21.69
C THR A 76 3.34 -5.85 -22.43
N LEU A 77 3.44 -7.01 -21.77
CA LEU A 77 3.14 -8.31 -22.38
C LEU A 77 1.71 -8.42 -22.89
N GLN A 78 0.78 -7.63 -22.36
CA GLN A 78 -0.62 -7.56 -22.78
C GLN A 78 -0.89 -6.49 -23.85
N ALA A 79 0.07 -5.65 -24.17
CA ALA A 79 -0.11 -4.62 -25.18
C ALA A 79 -0.38 -5.24 -26.56
N ARG A 80 -1.18 -4.57 -27.40
CA ARG A 80 -1.56 -5.06 -28.73
C ARG A 80 -0.37 -5.43 -29.63
N GLN A 81 0.76 -4.77 -29.43
CA GLN A 81 2.00 -5.03 -30.16
C GLN A 81 2.82 -6.19 -29.59
N SER A 82 2.45 -6.72 -28.41
CA SER A 82 3.16 -7.86 -27.82
C SER A 82 2.86 -9.15 -28.57
N PRO A 83 3.89 -10.01 -28.80
CA PRO A 83 3.68 -11.36 -29.34
C PRO A 83 2.73 -12.20 -28.49
N LEU A 84 2.62 -11.95 -27.20
CA LEU A 84 1.73 -12.69 -26.28
C LEU A 84 0.31 -12.12 -26.20
N PHE A 85 -0.01 -11.04 -26.93
CA PHE A 85 -1.34 -10.46 -26.93
C PHE A 85 -2.43 -11.50 -27.27
N GLY A 86 -3.49 -11.54 -26.44
CA GLY A 86 -4.62 -12.46 -26.62
C GLY A 86 -4.34 -13.93 -26.28
N ARG A 87 -3.17 -14.26 -25.70
CA ARG A 87 -2.81 -15.61 -25.26
C ARG A 87 -2.85 -15.79 -23.76
N LEU A 88 -2.77 -14.71 -23.01
CA LEU A 88 -2.90 -14.71 -21.54
C LEU A 88 -4.36 -14.94 -21.14
N THR A 89 -4.60 -15.86 -20.22
CA THR A 89 -5.94 -16.22 -19.72
C THR A 89 -6.23 -15.62 -18.36
N GLY A 90 -5.21 -15.14 -17.65
CA GLY A 90 -5.32 -14.47 -16.35
C GLY A 90 -4.08 -13.64 -16.06
N GLN A 91 -4.24 -12.67 -15.19
CA GLN A 91 -3.16 -11.85 -14.67
C GLN A 91 -3.42 -11.56 -13.21
N TRP A 92 -2.40 -11.72 -12.40
CA TRP A 92 -2.43 -11.40 -10.97
C TRP A 92 -1.32 -10.41 -10.66
N HIS A 93 -1.68 -9.34 -9.99
CA HIS A 93 -0.73 -8.43 -9.37
C HIS A 93 -0.73 -8.74 -7.88
N LEU A 94 0.30 -9.46 -7.43
CA LEU A 94 0.43 -9.80 -6.02
C LEU A 94 0.59 -8.53 -5.19
N GLN A 95 -0.31 -8.38 -4.21
CA GLN A 95 -0.25 -7.29 -3.25
C GLN A 95 0.52 -7.74 -2.00
N PRO A 96 1.10 -6.80 -1.22
CA PRO A 96 1.57 -7.13 0.11
C PRO A 96 0.48 -7.83 0.93
N LEU A 97 0.87 -8.67 1.87
CA LEU A 97 -0.05 -9.38 2.74
C LEU A 97 -0.92 -8.40 3.55
N PRO A 98 -2.21 -8.69 3.74
CA PRO A 98 -3.10 -7.85 4.53
C PRO A 98 -2.71 -7.88 6.02
N PHE A 99 -3.11 -6.86 6.77
CA PHE A 99 -2.83 -6.73 8.21
C PHE A 99 -3.20 -7.99 9.01
N ALA A 100 -4.31 -8.64 8.68
CA ALA A 100 -4.76 -9.86 9.37
C ALA A 100 -3.73 -10.99 9.36
N THR A 101 -2.91 -11.09 8.32
CA THR A 101 -1.89 -12.13 8.18
C THR A 101 -0.71 -11.94 9.14
N LEU A 102 -0.49 -10.73 9.67
CA LEU A 102 0.61 -10.48 10.60
C LEU A 102 0.50 -11.36 11.86
N GLN A 103 -0.69 -11.84 12.21
CA GLN A 103 -0.84 -12.75 13.34
C GLN A 103 -0.14 -14.11 13.10
N GLU A 104 0.01 -14.54 11.86
CA GLU A 104 0.72 -15.79 11.54
C GLU A 104 2.25 -15.64 11.73
N PHE A 105 2.79 -14.45 11.46
CA PHE A 105 4.21 -14.14 11.66
C PHE A 105 4.53 -13.74 13.10
N LEU A 106 3.59 -13.08 13.78
CA LEU A 106 3.76 -12.48 15.11
C LEU A 106 2.62 -12.94 16.03
N PRO A 107 2.54 -14.26 16.36
CA PRO A 107 1.37 -14.85 17.02
C PRO A 107 1.13 -14.32 18.44
N ASP A 108 2.21 -14.02 19.17
CA ASP A 108 2.15 -13.59 20.58
C ASP A 108 2.09 -12.06 20.74
N TRP A 109 2.13 -11.33 19.62
CA TRP A 109 2.02 -9.87 19.68
C TRP A 109 0.58 -9.41 19.82
N SER A 110 0.38 -8.42 20.68
CA SER A 110 -0.92 -7.74 20.82
C SER A 110 -1.35 -7.07 19.51
N VAL A 111 -2.63 -6.76 19.38
CA VAL A 111 -3.16 -6.03 18.22
C VAL A 111 -2.43 -4.69 18.05
N GLU A 112 -2.18 -3.99 19.14
CA GLU A 112 -1.44 -2.71 19.12
C GLU A 112 -0.04 -2.87 18.54
N GLU A 113 0.71 -3.88 18.96
CA GLU A 113 2.05 -4.16 18.46
C GLU A 113 2.03 -4.56 16.99
N ARG A 114 1.05 -5.36 16.57
CA ARG A 114 0.88 -5.73 15.15
C ARG A 114 0.53 -4.53 14.25
N VAL A 115 -0.32 -3.61 14.72
CA VAL A 115 -0.60 -2.36 13.98
C VAL A 115 0.66 -1.50 13.88
N ALA A 116 1.45 -1.42 14.95
CA ALA A 116 2.70 -0.69 14.92
C ALA A 116 3.75 -1.37 14.01
N ALA A 117 3.85 -2.71 14.01
CA ALA A 117 4.68 -3.44 13.05
C ALA A 117 4.24 -3.21 11.60
N PHE A 118 2.93 -3.26 11.34
CA PHE A 118 2.38 -2.98 10.02
C PHE A 118 2.70 -1.56 9.53
N ALA A 119 2.72 -0.58 10.44
CA ALA A 119 3.16 0.77 10.10
C ALA A 119 4.64 0.84 9.71
N VAL A 120 5.49 -0.02 10.31
CA VAL A 120 6.94 -0.01 10.10
C VAL A 120 7.35 -0.82 8.87
N VAL A 121 6.88 -2.05 8.74
CA VAL A 121 7.33 -2.99 7.69
C VAL A 121 6.25 -3.36 6.67
N GLY A 122 5.00 -2.98 6.92
CA GLY A 122 3.88 -3.36 6.03
C GLY A 122 3.59 -4.84 6.03
N GLY A 123 3.13 -5.33 4.88
CA GLY A 123 2.78 -6.74 4.64
C GLY A 123 3.73 -7.44 3.66
N VAL A 124 4.96 -6.96 3.46
CA VAL A 124 5.94 -7.63 2.62
C VAL A 124 6.48 -8.86 3.35
N PRO A 125 6.30 -10.10 2.81
CA PRO A 125 6.68 -11.33 3.51
C PRO A 125 8.12 -11.32 3.99
N ALA A 126 9.07 -10.93 3.14
CA ALA A 126 10.49 -10.89 3.49
C ALA A 126 10.78 -9.99 4.70
N TYR A 127 10.10 -8.84 4.81
CA TYR A 127 10.29 -7.95 5.95
C TYR A 127 9.69 -8.53 7.23
N LEU A 128 8.56 -9.25 7.12
CA LEU A 128 7.93 -9.92 8.26
C LEU A 128 8.78 -11.09 8.76
N GLU A 129 9.39 -11.87 7.86
CA GLU A 129 10.29 -12.98 8.20
C GLU A 129 11.59 -12.51 8.87
N TRP A 130 12.04 -11.29 8.63
CA TRP A 130 13.23 -10.74 9.29
C TRP A 130 12.97 -10.25 10.71
N LEU A 131 11.70 -10.04 11.09
CA LEU A 131 11.37 -9.71 12.47
C LEU A 131 11.49 -10.94 13.38
N ASP A 132 12.08 -10.73 14.54
CA ASP A 132 12.15 -11.74 15.61
C ASP A 132 10.85 -11.67 16.43
N PRO A 133 9.98 -12.69 16.39
CA PRO A 133 8.70 -12.67 17.10
C PRO A 133 8.85 -12.66 18.62
N ASP A 134 9.99 -13.13 19.16
CA ASP A 134 10.27 -13.18 20.60
C ASP A 134 10.73 -11.83 21.16
N ARG A 135 10.91 -10.81 20.30
CA ARG A 135 11.31 -9.46 20.71
C ARG A 135 10.16 -8.48 20.59
N SER A 136 10.23 -7.40 21.36
CA SER A 136 9.35 -6.25 21.15
C SER A 136 9.63 -5.55 19.80
N LEU A 137 8.69 -4.75 19.29
CA LEU A 137 8.91 -3.91 18.10
C LEU A 137 10.15 -3.00 18.25
N SER A 138 10.33 -2.39 19.44
CA SER A 138 11.52 -1.56 19.71
C SER A 138 12.82 -2.36 19.67
N GLY A 139 12.80 -3.62 20.15
CA GLY A 139 13.92 -4.55 20.04
C GLY A 139 14.23 -4.89 18.58
N ASN A 140 13.22 -5.19 17.78
CA ASN A 140 13.37 -5.45 16.34
C ASN A 140 13.90 -4.22 15.59
N ILE A 141 13.39 -3.03 15.89
CA ILE A 141 13.91 -1.79 15.29
C ILE A 141 15.41 -1.64 15.59
N ARG A 142 15.83 -1.84 16.86
CA ARG A 142 17.21 -1.70 17.27
C ARG A 142 18.13 -2.77 16.66
N ASP A 143 17.74 -4.04 16.76
CA ASP A 143 18.64 -5.18 16.54
C ASP A 143 18.54 -5.77 15.13
N VAL A 144 17.47 -5.44 14.38
CA VAL A 144 17.23 -5.91 13.01
C VAL A 144 17.28 -4.76 12.02
N ILE A 145 16.45 -3.73 12.21
CA ILE A 145 16.34 -2.63 11.24
C ILE A 145 17.57 -1.71 11.28
N LEU A 146 18.01 -1.33 12.48
CA LEU A 146 19.18 -0.45 12.69
C LEU A 146 20.50 -1.20 12.77
N ALA A 147 20.52 -2.52 12.62
CA ALA A 147 21.73 -3.30 12.66
C ALA A 147 22.72 -2.86 11.57
N PRO A 148 24.04 -2.83 11.87
CA PRO A 148 25.05 -2.54 10.87
C PRO A 148 24.94 -3.49 9.66
N GLY A 149 24.86 -2.95 8.46
CA GLY A 149 24.72 -3.74 7.23
C GLY A 149 23.31 -4.30 6.98
N SER A 150 22.32 -3.86 7.74
CA SER A 150 20.93 -4.28 7.54
C SER A 150 20.44 -3.94 6.14
N MET A 151 19.77 -4.88 5.49
CA MET A 151 19.11 -4.69 4.19
C MET A 151 18.05 -3.62 4.27
N PHE A 152 17.38 -3.46 5.40
CA PHE A 152 16.42 -2.38 5.62
C PHE A 152 17.02 -0.98 5.35
N VAL A 153 18.27 -0.74 5.69
CA VAL A 153 18.91 0.56 5.43
C VAL A 153 19.28 0.76 3.96
N ALA A 154 19.64 -0.31 3.27
CA ALA A 154 20.19 -0.27 1.92
C ALA A 154 19.12 -0.32 0.81
N GLU A 155 18.06 -1.10 1.01
CA GLU A 155 17.09 -1.50 -0.01
C GLU A 155 16.39 -0.33 -0.74
N PRO A 156 15.86 0.72 -0.05
CA PRO A 156 15.20 1.81 -0.77
C PRO A 156 16.10 2.56 -1.75
N THR A 157 17.40 2.50 -1.51
CA THR A 157 18.40 3.09 -2.41
C THR A 157 18.67 2.16 -3.59
N PHE A 158 18.87 0.88 -3.35
CA PHE A 158 19.11 -0.12 -4.40
C PHE A 158 17.94 -0.20 -5.40
N LEU A 159 16.70 -0.27 -4.89
CA LEU A 159 15.51 -0.34 -5.72
C LEU A 159 15.43 0.83 -6.71
N LEU A 160 15.82 2.04 -6.30
CA LEU A 160 15.81 3.19 -7.20
C LEU A 160 16.96 3.15 -8.22
N TYR A 161 18.15 2.64 -7.84
CA TYR A 161 19.28 2.57 -8.79
C TYR A 161 18.99 1.66 -9.95
N ASP A 162 18.23 0.58 -9.75
CA ASP A 162 17.85 -0.36 -10.80
C ASP A 162 16.77 0.19 -11.74
N GLU A 163 15.87 1.06 -11.21
CA GLU A 163 14.67 1.49 -11.92
C GLU A 163 14.80 2.85 -12.64
N VAL A 164 15.77 3.69 -12.27
CA VAL A 164 15.84 5.07 -12.79
C VAL A 164 17.27 5.55 -13.07
N ARG A 165 17.41 6.39 -14.13
CA ARG A 165 18.72 6.90 -14.56
C ARG A 165 19.33 8.00 -13.66
N GLN A 166 18.53 8.69 -12.86
CA GLN A 166 18.96 9.80 -11.98
C GLN A 166 18.42 9.60 -10.56
N PRO A 167 18.90 8.60 -9.81
CA PRO A 167 18.33 8.21 -8.52
C PRO A 167 18.32 9.34 -7.50
N SER A 168 19.32 10.24 -7.51
CA SER A 168 19.44 11.33 -6.53
C SER A 168 18.24 12.28 -6.50
N THR A 169 17.71 12.63 -7.68
CA THR A 169 16.52 13.50 -7.77
C THR A 169 15.27 12.79 -7.25
N TYR A 170 15.10 11.51 -7.60
CA TYR A 170 13.99 10.70 -7.08
C TYR A 170 14.07 10.53 -5.57
N LEU A 171 15.26 10.26 -5.02
CA LEU A 171 15.48 10.19 -3.57
C LEU A 171 15.13 11.51 -2.87
N ALA A 172 15.51 12.67 -3.44
CA ALA A 172 15.14 13.97 -2.88
C ALA A 172 13.61 14.16 -2.83
N ILE A 173 12.90 13.74 -3.88
CA ILE A 173 11.43 13.82 -3.93
C ILE A 173 10.79 12.87 -2.89
N LEU A 174 11.27 11.63 -2.77
CA LEU A 174 10.77 10.67 -1.78
C LEU A 174 11.05 11.14 -0.35
N LYS A 175 12.24 11.69 -0.08
CA LYS A 175 12.59 12.33 1.21
C LYS A 175 11.63 13.48 1.54
N ALA A 176 11.32 14.34 0.55
CA ALA A 176 10.39 15.44 0.74
C ALA A 176 8.98 14.92 1.11
N ILE A 177 8.47 13.89 0.41
CA ILE A 177 7.17 13.29 0.70
C ILE A 177 7.17 12.62 2.09
N GLY A 178 8.20 11.84 2.42
CA GLY A 178 8.36 11.18 3.72
C GLY A 178 8.46 12.15 4.89
N ALA A 179 9.00 13.36 4.65
CA ALA A 179 9.03 14.46 5.62
C ALA A 179 7.66 15.15 5.82
N GLY A 180 6.60 14.75 5.07
CA GLY A 180 5.25 15.30 5.21
C GLY A 180 4.88 16.36 4.18
N ASN A 181 5.71 16.59 3.15
CA ASN A 181 5.35 17.46 2.03
C ASN A 181 4.50 16.70 1.02
N HIS A 182 3.21 17.00 0.96
CA HIS A 182 2.27 16.22 0.15
C HIS A 182 1.71 16.97 -1.07
N THR A 183 1.83 18.29 -1.11
CA THR A 183 1.37 19.05 -2.28
C THR A 183 2.50 19.23 -3.30
N LEU A 184 2.13 19.42 -4.58
CA LEU A 184 3.12 19.66 -5.63
C LEU A 184 4.05 20.84 -5.28
N SER A 185 3.52 21.88 -4.64
CA SER A 185 4.31 23.07 -4.23
C SER A 185 5.29 22.75 -3.11
N ASP A 186 4.84 22.04 -2.07
CA ASP A 186 5.67 21.73 -0.91
C ASP A 186 6.79 20.76 -1.31
N ILE A 187 6.47 19.72 -2.11
CA ILE A 187 7.47 18.80 -2.64
C ILE A 187 8.49 19.53 -3.52
N SER A 188 8.04 20.42 -4.42
CA SER A 188 8.93 21.21 -5.28
C SER A 188 9.92 22.04 -4.47
N ASN A 189 9.44 22.69 -3.42
CA ASN A 189 10.28 23.53 -2.55
C ASN A 189 11.25 22.67 -1.71
N ALA A 190 10.78 21.57 -1.12
CA ALA A 190 11.59 20.72 -0.25
C ALA A 190 12.64 19.90 -1.03
N ALA A 191 12.30 19.41 -2.22
CA ALA A 191 13.21 18.63 -3.07
C ALA A 191 14.10 19.51 -3.97
N LEU A 192 13.91 20.84 -3.98
CA LEU A 192 14.60 21.79 -4.87
C LEU A 192 14.44 21.44 -6.36
N VAL A 193 13.30 20.89 -6.75
CA VAL A 193 12.96 20.52 -8.12
C VAL A 193 11.87 21.46 -8.65
N SER A 194 12.06 22.04 -9.83
CA SER A 194 11.05 22.93 -10.40
C SER A 194 9.71 22.21 -10.64
N LYS A 195 8.58 22.89 -10.46
CA LYS A 195 7.25 22.31 -10.65
C LYS A 195 7.03 21.70 -12.05
N ALA A 196 7.69 22.29 -13.05
CA ALA A 196 7.59 21.81 -14.43
C ALA A 196 8.20 20.39 -14.58
N HIS A 197 9.35 20.15 -14.00
CA HIS A 197 10.02 18.86 -14.04
C HIS A 197 9.45 17.87 -13.02
N LEU A 198 9.04 18.35 -11.83
CA LEU A 198 8.52 17.50 -10.75
C LEU A 198 7.35 16.61 -11.21
N SER A 199 6.48 17.13 -12.09
CA SER A 199 5.33 16.35 -12.59
C SER A 199 5.76 15.09 -13.34
N ALA A 200 6.84 15.13 -14.11
CA ALA A 200 7.37 13.96 -14.81
C ALA A 200 7.98 12.93 -13.84
N TYR A 201 8.75 13.41 -12.84
CA TYR A 201 9.30 12.54 -11.79
C TYR A 201 8.19 11.85 -10.97
N LEU A 202 7.14 12.60 -10.57
CA LEU A 202 6.01 12.03 -9.85
C LEU A 202 5.20 11.05 -10.71
N ALA A 203 5.07 11.29 -12.02
CA ALA A 203 4.46 10.34 -12.94
C ALA A 203 5.24 9.02 -12.94
N ARG A 204 6.57 9.07 -13.09
CA ARG A 204 7.42 7.88 -13.07
C ARG A 204 7.38 7.15 -11.72
N LEU A 205 7.44 7.87 -10.59
CA LEU A 205 7.31 7.27 -9.25
C LEU A 205 5.94 6.57 -9.04
N ARG A 206 4.90 7.06 -9.70
CA ARG A 206 3.57 6.43 -9.68
C ARG A 206 3.52 5.17 -10.55
N GLU A 207 4.16 5.18 -11.72
CA GLU A 207 4.33 3.98 -12.57
C GLU A 207 5.09 2.88 -11.81
N LEU A 208 6.14 3.26 -11.08
CA LEU A 208 6.91 2.37 -10.21
C LEU A 208 6.18 1.98 -8.91
N ARG A 209 4.96 2.49 -8.70
CA ARG A 209 4.14 2.25 -7.48
C ARG A 209 4.82 2.61 -6.16
N LEU A 210 5.80 3.51 -6.20
CA LEU A 210 6.45 4.04 -5.00
C LEU A 210 5.65 5.19 -4.37
N VAL A 211 4.90 5.92 -5.21
CA VAL A 211 4.09 7.06 -4.82
C VAL A 211 2.68 6.93 -5.40
N GLU A 212 1.70 7.28 -4.62
CA GLU A 212 0.32 7.45 -5.08
C GLU A 212 -0.13 8.91 -4.99
N ARG A 213 -1.10 9.28 -5.82
CA ARG A 213 -1.78 10.56 -5.74
C ARG A 213 -3.19 10.36 -5.20
N ARG A 214 -3.42 10.78 -3.97
CA ARG A 214 -4.74 10.75 -3.33
C ARG A 214 -5.50 12.03 -3.61
N LEU A 215 -6.82 11.90 -3.76
CA LEU A 215 -7.76 13.02 -3.82
C LEU A 215 -8.74 12.89 -2.65
N PRO A 216 -9.28 14.02 -2.12
CA PRO A 216 -10.40 13.90 -1.21
C PRO A 216 -11.53 13.11 -1.89
N VAL A 217 -12.06 12.10 -1.22
CA VAL A 217 -13.14 11.27 -1.78
C VAL A 217 -14.42 12.10 -2.04
N THR A 218 -14.53 13.23 -1.39
CA THR A 218 -15.59 14.24 -1.57
C THR A 218 -15.46 15.09 -2.83
N VAL A 219 -14.40 14.91 -3.61
CA VAL A 219 -14.31 15.49 -4.96
C VAL A 219 -15.18 14.67 -5.91
N PRO A 220 -16.22 15.25 -6.54
CA PRO A 220 -17.09 14.53 -7.45
C PRO A 220 -16.31 13.80 -8.56
N PRO A 221 -16.68 12.56 -8.95
CA PRO A 221 -15.95 11.78 -9.94
C PRO A 221 -15.66 12.52 -11.25
N ASN A 222 -16.63 13.29 -11.76
CA ASN A 222 -16.50 14.07 -12.99
C ASN A 222 -15.54 15.28 -12.89
N ARG A 223 -15.11 15.67 -11.68
CA ARG A 223 -14.18 16.78 -11.44
C ARG A 223 -12.77 16.34 -11.05
N ARG A 224 -12.53 15.04 -10.81
CA ARG A 224 -11.26 14.51 -10.28
C ARG A 224 -10.06 14.77 -11.19
N HIS A 225 -10.26 14.65 -12.51
CA HIS A 225 -9.19 14.85 -13.50
C HIS A 225 -8.65 16.29 -13.50
N ARG A 226 -9.47 17.27 -13.12
CA ARG A 226 -9.09 18.69 -13.02
C ARG A 226 -8.78 19.15 -11.60
N SER A 227 -8.90 18.26 -10.61
CA SER A 227 -8.73 18.64 -9.21
C SER A 227 -7.27 18.98 -8.89
N ARG A 228 -7.07 20.13 -8.23
CA ARG A 228 -5.79 20.57 -7.70
C ARG A 228 -5.58 20.16 -6.24
N SER A 229 -6.54 19.48 -5.63
CA SER A 229 -6.49 19.03 -4.22
C SER A 229 -5.69 17.76 -4.00
N GLY A 230 -4.99 17.25 -5.03
CA GLY A 230 -4.22 16.02 -4.93
C GLY A 230 -3.05 16.15 -3.99
N ARG A 231 -2.87 15.13 -3.14
CA ARG A 231 -1.72 14.93 -2.28
C ARG A 231 -0.96 13.69 -2.70
N TYR A 232 0.37 13.74 -2.63
CA TYR A 232 1.25 12.62 -2.95
C TYR A 232 1.71 11.94 -1.68
N HIS A 233 1.60 10.62 -1.64
CA HIS A 233 1.97 9.80 -0.50
C HIS A 233 2.86 8.65 -0.96
N LEU A 234 3.79 8.22 -0.11
CA LEU A 234 4.51 6.97 -0.31
C LEU A 234 3.51 5.81 -0.17
N LEU A 235 3.56 4.86 -1.08
CA LEU A 235 2.61 3.74 -1.09
C LEU A 235 3.00 2.68 -0.05
N ASP A 236 4.26 2.30 -0.05
CA ASP A 236 4.78 1.25 0.82
C ASP A 236 4.95 1.74 2.27
N PRO A 237 4.46 1.00 3.29
CA PRO A 237 4.60 1.36 4.70
C PRO A 237 6.06 1.47 5.15
N TYR A 238 6.92 0.52 4.71
CA TYR A 238 8.34 0.57 5.08
C TYR A 238 9.02 1.81 4.49
N PHE A 239 8.70 2.20 3.26
CA PHE A 239 9.24 3.44 2.68
C PHE A 239 8.76 4.68 3.44
N ARG A 240 7.51 4.71 3.93
CA ARG A 240 7.03 5.77 4.82
C ARG A 240 7.89 5.86 6.08
N PHE A 241 8.15 4.71 6.72
CA PHE A 241 8.99 4.61 7.90
C PHE A 241 10.45 5.03 7.60
N TYR A 242 11.04 4.46 6.55
CA TYR A 242 12.42 4.76 6.13
C TYR A 242 12.64 6.24 5.85
N PHE A 243 11.82 6.84 4.99
CA PHE A 243 11.99 8.25 4.62
C PHE A 243 11.63 9.22 5.76
N ARG A 244 10.85 8.78 6.73
CA ARG A 244 10.51 9.57 7.93
C ARG A 244 11.61 9.51 8.97
N PHE A 245 12.18 8.33 9.25
CA PHE A 245 13.01 8.09 10.42
C PHE A 245 14.45 7.68 10.12
N LEU A 246 14.73 7.09 8.96
CA LEU A 246 16.05 6.60 8.63
C LEU A 246 16.78 7.52 7.65
N ALA A 247 16.15 7.86 6.55
CA ALA A 247 16.75 8.67 5.50
C ALA A 247 17.28 10.06 5.94
N PRO A 248 16.67 10.76 6.92
CA PRO A 248 17.23 12.02 7.44
C PRO A 248 18.51 11.87 8.25
N TYR A 249 18.81 10.65 8.73
CA TYR A 249 19.89 10.37 9.69
C TYR A 249 20.90 9.36 9.16
N GLN A 250 21.17 9.33 7.85
CA GLN A 250 22.06 8.36 7.22
C GLN A 250 23.47 8.34 7.82
N ASP A 251 24.02 9.52 8.18
CA ASP A 251 25.33 9.61 8.83
C ASP A 251 25.30 9.02 10.26
N ASP A 252 24.25 9.30 11.03
CA ASP A 252 24.07 8.70 12.34
C ASP A 252 23.88 7.17 12.24
N LEU A 253 23.14 6.69 11.25
CA LEU A 253 22.99 5.24 11.00
C LEU A 253 24.32 4.54 10.70
N ALA A 254 25.21 5.20 9.96
CA ALA A 254 26.52 4.65 9.62
C ALA A 254 27.50 4.59 10.82
N TYR A 255 27.46 5.58 11.71
CA TYR A 255 28.47 5.74 12.77
C TYR A 255 27.94 5.63 14.20
N ARG A 256 26.65 5.91 14.43
CA ARG A 256 26.02 6.00 15.76
C ARG A 256 24.54 5.58 15.72
N PRO A 257 24.23 4.37 15.26
CA PRO A 257 22.82 3.93 15.05
C PRO A 257 21.99 4.00 16.35
N GLU A 258 22.64 3.88 17.52
CA GLU A 258 21.98 3.97 18.82
C GLU A 258 21.33 5.35 19.08
N GLN A 259 21.75 6.41 18.37
CA GLN A 259 21.18 7.76 18.50
C GLN A 259 19.88 7.93 17.69
N VAL A 260 19.61 7.03 16.73
CA VAL A 260 18.42 7.09 15.88
C VAL A 260 17.20 6.48 16.59
N LEU A 261 17.40 5.43 17.39
CA LEU A 261 16.31 4.75 18.10
C LEU A 261 15.45 5.67 18.99
N PRO A 262 16.01 6.57 19.82
CA PRO A 262 15.21 7.52 20.61
C PRO A 262 14.31 8.40 19.76
N ARG A 263 14.81 8.88 18.61
CA ARG A 263 14.05 9.73 17.67
C ARG A 263 12.88 8.96 17.04
N ILE A 264 13.09 7.68 16.70
CA ILE A 264 12.03 6.79 16.22
C ILE A 264 10.99 6.63 17.33
N THR A 265 11.40 6.29 18.55
CA THR A 265 10.51 6.02 19.69
C THR A 265 9.63 7.24 20.00
N GLU A 266 10.19 8.44 19.97
CA GLU A 266 9.45 9.70 20.18
C GLU A 266 8.35 9.91 19.13
N GLY A 267 8.67 9.66 17.85
CA GLY A 267 7.77 9.92 16.74
C GLY A 267 6.82 8.77 16.38
N LEU A 268 7.14 7.55 16.81
CA LEU A 268 6.48 6.32 16.33
C LEU A 268 4.97 6.31 16.57
N ARG A 269 4.52 6.74 17.76
CA ARG A 269 3.08 6.77 18.08
C ARG A 269 2.29 7.63 17.09
N ALA A 270 2.73 8.85 16.86
CA ALA A 270 2.05 9.74 15.91
C ALA A 270 2.12 9.17 14.48
N PHE A 271 3.26 8.58 14.10
CA PHE A 271 3.43 7.94 12.81
C PHE A 271 2.45 6.78 12.60
N VAL A 272 2.34 5.84 13.56
CA VAL A 272 1.39 4.72 13.50
C VAL A 272 -0.05 5.22 13.33
N GLY A 273 -0.44 6.23 14.11
CA GLY A 273 -1.79 6.81 14.03
C GLY A 273 -2.12 7.38 12.66
N MET A 274 -1.24 8.24 12.13
CA MET A 274 -1.45 8.94 10.86
C MET A 274 -1.25 8.07 9.62
N THR A 275 -0.63 6.90 9.76
CA THR A 275 -0.38 6.00 8.62
C THR A 275 -1.22 4.74 8.73
N ALA A 276 -0.76 3.74 9.47
CA ALA A 276 -1.40 2.43 9.53
C ALA A 276 -2.80 2.47 10.13
N PHE A 277 -3.01 3.17 11.26
CA PHE A 277 -4.30 3.12 11.93
C PHE A 277 -5.41 3.82 11.13
N GLU A 278 -5.15 4.99 10.55
CA GLU A 278 -6.09 5.61 9.62
C GLU A 278 -6.39 4.74 8.40
N GLU A 279 -5.35 4.07 7.86
CA GLU A 279 -5.48 3.19 6.69
C GLU A 279 -6.34 1.96 7.04
N LEU A 280 -6.07 1.30 8.17
CA LEU A 280 -6.86 0.18 8.67
C LEU A 280 -8.31 0.58 9.01
N SER A 281 -8.53 1.80 9.54
CA SER A 281 -9.88 2.32 9.76
C SER A 281 -10.65 2.49 8.45
N ARG A 282 -10.01 2.99 7.39
CA ARG A 282 -10.61 3.07 6.05
C ARG A 282 -10.86 1.68 5.45
N GLN A 283 -9.92 0.75 5.63
CA GLN A 283 -10.08 -0.64 5.21
C GLN A 283 -11.26 -1.30 5.93
N TRP A 284 -11.39 -1.10 7.23
CA TRP A 284 -12.53 -1.62 8.00
C TRP A 284 -13.87 -1.13 7.42
N VAL A 285 -13.99 0.18 7.14
CA VAL A 285 -15.20 0.74 6.51
C VAL A 285 -15.48 0.11 5.15
N ALA A 286 -14.45 -0.09 4.33
CA ALA A 286 -14.60 -0.73 3.02
C ALA A 286 -15.07 -2.19 3.14
N GLU A 287 -14.49 -2.97 4.07
CA GLU A 287 -14.86 -4.38 4.29
C GLU A 287 -16.28 -4.51 4.89
N GLN A 288 -16.62 -3.68 5.89
CA GLN A 288 -17.97 -3.69 6.46
C GLN A 288 -19.01 -3.23 5.42
N GLY A 289 -18.64 -2.28 4.55
CA GLY A 289 -19.50 -1.86 3.43
C GLY A 289 -19.74 -2.98 2.43
N ARG A 290 -18.70 -3.71 2.01
CA ARG A 290 -18.85 -4.89 1.13
C ARG A 290 -19.69 -6.01 1.77
N ALA A 291 -19.58 -6.16 3.09
CA ALA A 291 -20.38 -7.12 3.85
C ALA A 291 -21.83 -6.65 4.11
N GLY A 292 -22.24 -5.47 3.67
CA GLY A 292 -23.58 -4.92 3.87
C GLY A 292 -23.92 -4.61 5.34
N LYS A 293 -22.91 -4.35 6.18
CA LYS A 293 -23.06 -4.12 7.62
C LYS A 293 -23.08 -2.64 8.02
N LEU A 294 -22.99 -1.75 7.02
CA LEU A 294 -23.08 -0.31 7.22
C LEU A 294 -24.47 0.20 6.83
N PRO A 295 -24.89 1.38 7.31
CA PRO A 295 -26.25 1.87 7.12
C PRO A 295 -26.63 2.17 5.66
N PHE A 296 -25.66 2.28 4.77
CA PHE A 296 -25.87 2.51 3.34
C PHE A 296 -24.86 1.76 2.48
N GLU A 297 -25.14 1.67 1.16
CA GLU A 297 -24.23 1.03 0.20
C GLU A 297 -23.00 1.92 -0.04
N ILE A 298 -21.82 1.46 0.38
CA ILE A 298 -20.55 2.17 0.18
C ILE A 298 -20.08 2.00 -1.26
N ARG A 299 -19.81 3.11 -1.95
CA ARG A 299 -19.23 3.10 -3.31
C ARG A 299 -17.74 3.42 -3.29
N GLU A 300 -17.32 4.34 -2.43
CA GLU A 300 -15.94 4.75 -2.33
C GLU A 300 -15.57 5.06 -0.88
N VAL A 301 -14.33 4.74 -0.51
CA VAL A 301 -13.75 5.05 0.80
C VAL A 301 -12.44 5.81 0.61
N GLY A 302 -12.20 6.79 1.44
CA GLY A 302 -10.97 7.59 1.46
C GLY A 302 -10.94 8.51 2.66
N SER A 303 -10.43 9.71 2.45
CA SER A 303 -10.41 10.79 3.45
C SER A 303 -10.84 12.11 2.80
N HIS A 304 -11.09 13.10 3.63
CA HIS A 304 -11.39 14.46 3.19
C HIS A 304 -10.36 15.45 3.72
N TRP A 305 -9.94 16.36 2.86
CA TRP A 305 -9.19 17.54 3.25
C TRP A 305 -9.52 18.73 2.36
N SER A 306 -9.67 19.85 3.01
CA SER A 306 -9.89 21.16 2.38
C SER A 306 -9.26 22.25 3.24
N ARG A 307 -9.49 23.51 2.87
CA ARG A 307 -9.14 24.63 3.75
C ARG A 307 -10.06 24.74 4.97
N ARG A 308 -11.21 24.05 4.96
CA ARG A 308 -12.27 24.15 5.98
C ARG A 308 -12.16 23.07 7.03
N ALA A 309 -11.87 21.82 6.60
CA ALA A 309 -11.82 20.66 7.47
C ALA A 309 -10.92 19.57 6.92
N GLN A 310 -10.47 18.70 7.81
CA GLN A 310 -9.87 17.41 7.49
C GLN A 310 -10.61 16.33 8.30
N VAL A 311 -10.92 15.21 7.62
CA VAL A 311 -11.58 14.02 8.21
C VAL A 311 -10.85 12.77 7.73
N ASP A 312 -10.48 11.90 8.67
CA ASP A 312 -9.55 10.78 8.44
C ASP A 312 -10.18 9.65 7.63
N VAL A 313 -11.46 9.37 7.89
CA VAL A 313 -12.21 8.29 7.25
C VAL A 313 -13.49 8.86 6.65
N VAL A 314 -13.64 8.72 5.34
CA VAL A 314 -14.85 9.18 4.64
C VAL A 314 -15.26 8.11 3.65
N ALA A 315 -16.54 7.72 3.71
CA ALA A 315 -17.14 6.87 2.69
C ALA A 315 -18.32 7.58 2.03
N VAL A 316 -18.50 7.40 0.73
CA VAL A 316 -19.54 8.12 -0.02
C VAL A 316 -20.32 7.20 -0.95
N ASN A 317 -21.60 7.51 -1.08
CA ASN A 317 -22.48 7.08 -2.16
C ASN A 317 -23.01 8.32 -2.90
N TRP A 318 -22.46 8.56 -4.06
CA TRP A 318 -22.80 9.73 -4.88
C TRP A 318 -24.20 9.65 -5.48
N THR A 319 -24.75 8.44 -5.65
CA THR A 319 -26.08 8.23 -6.23
C THR A 319 -27.17 8.55 -5.23
N ASP A 320 -27.01 8.06 -4.00
CA ASP A 320 -28.02 8.17 -2.95
C ASP A 320 -27.80 9.38 -2.05
N HIS A 321 -26.71 10.12 -2.26
CA HIS A 321 -26.29 11.27 -1.46
C HIS A 321 -26.08 10.90 0.02
N GLU A 322 -25.38 9.81 0.27
CA GLU A 322 -25.04 9.37 1.62
C GLU A 322 -23.54 9.46 1.85
N ILE A 323 -23.16 9.88 3.06
CA ILE A 323 -21.76 10.04 3.47
C ILE A 323 -21.56 9.55 4.90
N LEU A 324 -20.50 8.78 5.11
CA LEU A 324 -19.98 8.46 6.42
C LEU A 324 -18.76 9.31 6.69
N LEU A 325 -18.71 9.97 7.84
CA LEU A 325 -17.57 10.73 8.34
C LEU A 325 -17.02 10.04 9.59
N GLY A 326 -15.69 9.84 9.64
CA GLY A 326 -15.06 9.15 10.75
C GLY A 326 -13.73 9.75 11.18
N GLU A 327 -13.42 9.63 12.47
CA GLU A 327 -12.16 10.05 13.09
C GLU A 327 -11.41 8.85 13.67
N SER A 328 -10.10 8.82 13.47
CA SER A 328 -9.19 7.78 13.96
C SER A 328 -8.28 8.36 15.04
N LYS A 329 -8.27 7.78 16.25
CA LYS A 329 -7.50 8.28 17.39
C LYS A 329 -6.55 7.21 17.95
N TRP A 330 -5.26 7.36 17.69
CA TRP A 330 -4.17 6.53 18.22
C TRP A 330 -3.54 7.20 19.45
N GLY A 331 -4.38 7.79 20.32
CA GLY A 331 -3.96 8.50 21.53
C GLY A 331 -3.51 7.59 22.68
N ARG A 332 -3.09 8.18 23.80
CA ARG A 332 -2.78 7.46 25.04
C ARG A 332 -4.03 7.09 25.82
N ASP A 333 -5.03 7.93 25.74
CA ASP A 333 -6.24 7.86 26.54
C ASP A 333 -7.44 7.44 25.69
N ALA A 334 -8.48 6.95 26.36
CA ALA A 334 -9.76 6.64 25.74
C ALA A 334 -10.39 7.90 25.12
N VAL A 335 -11.06 7.73 23.99
CA VAL A 335 -11.70 8.82 23.26
C VAL A 335 -12.92 9.33 24.04
N GLY A 336 -12.91 10.62 24.36
CA GLY A 336 -14.00 11.29 25.05
C GLY A 336 -15.04 11.89 24.08
N ARG A 337 -16.21 12.29 24.65
CA ARG A 337 -17.34 12.89 23.90
C ARG A 337 -16.96 14.13 23.07
N SER A 338 -15.93 14.87 23.47
CA SER A 338 -15.50 16.07 22.76
C SER A 338 -15.04 15.80 21.33
N VAL A 339 -14.42 14.63 21.08
CA VAL A 339 -14.01 14.22 19.73
C VAL A 339 -15.24 13.94 18.86
N ILE A 340 -16.27 13.31 19.43
CA ILE A 340 -17.51 13.00 18.72
C ILE A 340 -18.22 14.31 18.34
N ARG A 341 -18.38 15.23 19.30
CA ARG A 341 -19.00 16.54 19.07
C ARG A 341 -18.21 17.38 18.06
N ASP A 342 -16.89 17.41 18.13
CA ASP A 342 -16.08 18.16 17.17
C ASP A 342 -16.34 17.68 15.73
N LEU A 343 -16.41 16.36 15.51
CA LEU A 343 -16.74 15.83 14.19
C LEU A 343 -18.14 16.24 13.74
N ILE A 344 -19.14 16.09 14.61
CA ILE A 344 -20.55 16.31 14.29
C ILE A 344 -20.84 17.81 14.15
N GLU A 345 -20.47 18.61 15.14
CA GLU A 345 -20.87 20.02 15.24
C GLU A 345 -19.94 20.96 14.46
N THR A 346 -18.64 20.60 14.34
CA THR A 346 -17.64 21.48 13.76
C THR A 346 -17.20 21.04 12.35
N LYS A 347 -16.76 19.79 12.19
CA LYS A 347 -16.16 19.31 10.94
C LYS A 347 -17.23 18.93 9.92
N SER A 348 -18.28 18.20 10.30
CA SER A 348 -19.32 17.73 9.37
C SER A 348 -19.99 18.87 8.60
N PRO A 349 -20.45 19.98 9.23
CA PRO A 349 -21.01 21.10 8.48
C PRO A 349 -20.03 21.75 7.50
N ARG A 350 -18.73 21.69 7.80
CA ARG A 350 -17.67 22.23 6.93
C ARG A 350 -17.41 21.32 5.73
N VAL A 351 -17.45 20.00 5.93
CA VAL A 351 -17.31 19.01 4.86
C VAL A 351 -18.49 19.11 3.92
N LEU A 352 -19.71 19.21 4.44
CA LEU A 352 -20.93 19.35 3.65
C LEU A 352 -20.89 20.55 2.70
N LYS A 353 -20.31 21.68 3.14
CA LYS A 353 -20.10 22.87 2.28
C LYS A 353 -19.16 22.63 1.10
N ASP A 354 -18.35 21.57 1.13
CA ASP A 354 -17.47 21.19 0.02
C ASP A 354 -18.15 20.22 -0.96
N LEU A 355 -19.35 19.71 -0.62
CA LEU A 355 -20.15 18.84 -1.47
C LEU A 355 -21.06 19.64 -2.42
N PRO A 356 -21.52 19.06 -3.54
CA PRO A 356 -22.49 19.69 -4.43
C PRO A 356 -23.77 20.09 -3.66
N GLY A 357 -24.28 21.28 -3.95
CA GLY A 357 -25.46 21.82 -3.27
C GLY A 357 -25.24 22.11 -1.78
N GLU A 358 -23.96 22.32 -1.39
CA GLU A 358 -23.57 22.52 0.00
C GLU A 358 -24.07 21.41 0.97
N GLY A 359 -24.24 20.20 0.42
CA GLY A 359 -24.66 19.03 1.18
C GLY A 359 -26.11 19.02 1.63
N ALA A 360 -26.95 19.91 1.16
CA ALA A 360 -28.34 20.06 1.64
C ALA A 360 -29.20 18.78 1.51
N SER A 361 -28.87 17.92 0.55
CA SER A 361 -29.55 16.64 0.29
C SER A 361 -28.80 15.42 0.83
N TRP A 362 -27.70 15.61 1.56
CA TRP A 362 -26.86 14.50 1.99
C TRP A 362 -27.27 13.99 3.38
N GLN A 363 -27.40 12.67 3.49
CA GLN A 363 -27.52 11.97 4.78
C GLN A 363 -26.14 11.66 5.33
N VAL A 364 -25.91 11.99 6.60
CA VAL A 364 -24.59 11.86 7.24
C VAL A 364 -24.64 10.76 8.31
N HIS A 365 -23.68 9.85 8.22
CA HIS A 365 -23.42 8.79 9.20
C HIS A 365 -22.06 9.01 9.84
N TYR A 366 -21.83 8.47 11.04
CA TYR A 366 -20.61 8.68 11.78
C TYR A 366 -19.98 7.37 12.27
N ALA A 367 -18.64 7.32 12.27
CA ALA A 367 -17.87 6.22 12.86
C ALA A 367 -16.61 6.75 13.54
N PHE A 368 -16.25 6.18 14.69
CA PHE A 368 -15.07 6.58 15.44
C PHE A 368 -14.20 5.37 15.70
N PHE A 369 -12.89 5.54 15.53
CA PHE A 369 -11.89 4.50 15.70
C PHE A 369 -10.93 4.90 16.80
N ALA A 370 -10.72 4.03 17.80
CA ALA A 370 -9.91 4.35 18.96
C ALA A 370 -8.99 3.20 19.36
N ARG A 371 -7.71 3.51 19.62
CA ARG A 371 -6.75 2.52 20.13
C ARG A 371 -7.12 2.01 21.51
N VAL A 372 -7.45 2.90 22.43
CA VAL A 372 -7.69 2.60 23.85
C VAL A 372 -9.17 2.41 24.15
N GLY A 373 -10.05 2.55 23.13
CA GLY A 373 -11.50 2.53 23.32
C GLY A 373 -12.08 3.91 23.66
N PHE A 374 -13.26 3.90 24.26
CA PHE A 374 -14.11 5.07 24.44
C PHE A 374 -14.55 5.22 25.90
N THR A 375 -14.75 6.46 26.36
CA THR A 375 -15.33 6.72 27.67
C THR A 375 -16.85 6.50 27.68
N ASP A 376 -17.49 6.28 28.86
CA ASP A 376 -18.94 6.15 28.95
C ASP A 376 -19.68 7.36 28.37
N ALA A 377 -19.14 8.57 28.58
CA ALA A 377 -19.68 9.78 27.98
C ALA A 377 -19.58 9.81 26.43
N ALA A 378 -18.59 9.16 25.88
CA ALA A 378 -18.46 9.00 24.41
C ALA A 378 -19.46 7.96 23.89
N HIS A 379 -19.69 6.86 24.63
CA HIS A 379 -20.72 5.87 24.29
C HIS A 379 -22.10 6.51 24.24
N ALA A 380 -22.50 7.25 25.29
CA ALA A 380 -23.79 7.93 25.32
C ALA A 380 -23.96 8.97 24.20
N GLU A 381 -22.92 9.73 23.89
CA GLU A 381 -22.95 10.69 22.77
C GLU A 381 -23.09 10.01 21.41
N ALA A 382 -22.35 8.93 21.20
CA ALA A 382 -22.40 8.16 19.96
C ALA A 382 -23.77 7.51 19.74
N GLU A 383 -24.36 6.94 20.79
CA GLU A 383 -25.68 6.34 20.74
C GLU A 383 -26.76 7.36 20.35
N SER A 384 -26.67 8.60 20.84
CA SER A 384 -27.62 9.67 20.52
C SER A 384 -27.68 10.05 19.04
N VAL A 385 -26.66 9.73 18.28
CA VAL A 385 -26.51 10.03 16.83
C VAL A 385 -26.30 8.77 15.99
N GLU A 386 -26.54 7.59 16.55
CA GLU A 386 -26.37 6.29 15.90
C GLU A 386 -24.97 6.09 15.29
N ALA A 387 -23.93 6.64 15.94
CA ALA A 387 -22.55 6.54 15.45
C ALA A 387 -21.91 5.19 15.78
N GLY A 388 -21.17 4.64 14.85
CA GLY A 388 -20.35 3.43 15.05
C GLY A 388 -19.12 3.73 15.93
N LEU A 389 -18.89 2.92 16.98
CA LEU A 389 -17.67 2.94 17.78
C LEU A 389 -16.88 1.66 17.50
N VAL A 390 -15.61 1.81 17.12
CA VAL A 390 -14.72 0.71 16.75
C VAL A 390 -13.43 0.85 17.54
N ASP A 391 -13.26 0.00 18.52
CA ASP A 391 -11.99 -0.14 19.23
C ASP A 391 -11.02 -1.05 18.47
N LEU A 392 -9.84 -1.22 19.01
CA LEU A 392 -8.77 -1.96 18.35
C LEU A 392 -9.09 -3.46 18.24
N GLU A 393 -9.73 -4.04 19.26
CA GLU A 393 -10.11 -5.46 19.28
C GLU A 393 -11.18 -5.76 18.24
N ARG A 394 -12.20 -4.92 18.15
CA ARG A 394 -13.26 -5.02 17.13
C ARG A 394 -12.69 -4.86 15.72
N LEU A 395 -11.80 -3.87 15.53
CA LEU A 395 -11.16 -3.65 14.23
C LEU A 395 -10.38 -4.91 13.78
N ASP A 396 -9.55 -5.48 14.65
CA ASP A 396 -8.78 -6.70 14.37
C ASP A 396 -9.68 -7.89 14.07
N ALA A 397 -10.69 -8.13 14.94
CA ALA A 397 -11.62 -9.24 14.76
C ALA A 397 -12.43 -9.17 13.45
N ASP A 398 -12.84 -7.98 13.05
CA ASP A 398 -13.61 -7.77 11.83
C ASP A 398 -12.72 -7.88 10.58
N LEU A 399 -11.48 -7.37 10.61
CA LEU A 399 -10.54 -7.48 9.48
C LEU A 399 -10.08 -8.93 9.25
N LYS A 400 -9.98 -9.76 10.29
CA LYS A 400 -9.68 -11.20 10.17
C LYS A 400 -10.78 -12.01 9.50
N ARG A 401 -12.03 -11.57 9.61
CA ARG A 401 -13.19 -12.23 8.99
C ARG A 401 -13.40 -11.83 7.54
N ALA A 402 -12.74 -10.78 7.09
CA ALA A 402 -12.84 -10.34 5.70
C ALA A 402 -12.21 -11.38 4.76
N PRO A 403 -12.85 -11.71 3.61
CA PRO A 403 -12.24 -12.62 2.65
C PRO A 403 -10.93 -12.00 2.13
N VAL A 404 -9.85 -12.80 2.13
CA VAL A 404 -8.59 -12.40 1.51
C VAL A 404 -8.84 -12.35 0.00
N ASN A 405 -8.86 -11.15 -0.57
CA ASN A 405 -8.88 -10.98 -2.02
C ASN A 405 -7.46 -11.23 -2.53
N LEU A 406 -7.21 -12.46 -2.99
CA LEU A 406 -6.01 -12.86 -3.71
C LEU A 406 -6.00 -12.30 -5.14
#